data_be203acb3493988a5ce9661b1daf2fb5
#
_entry.id   be203acb3493988a5ce9661b1daf2fb5
#
_cell.length_a   1.000
_cell.length_b   1.000
_cell.length_c   1.000
_cell.angle_alpha   90.00
_cell.angle_beta   90.00
_cell.angle_gamma   90.00
#
_symmetry.space_group_name_H-M   'P 1'
#
loop_
_entity.id
_entity.type
_entity.pdbx_description
1 polymer ?
#
loop_
_entity_poly.entity_id
_entity_poly.type
_entity_poly.pdbx_seq_one_letter_code
_entity_poly.pdbx_strand_id
1 'polypeptide(L)'
;MNYVPLTEDRLTELCVLWNRELGEQFPMQEQLFRQNSFDDVNVLQGGSWIAVDEGSGKAVGFIVAKQWQEQRELVLGAGAGWIQVLLVDRDFRRLGIGSELLKRAETALLERGVHKILLGRDPWHYFPGIPKEYPEVRAWFDAKGYKDDNRVENDLLAMYDEHTANELPRQEGVSYRLLESHEKDDLLAFFRRCFPGRWEYEAIRYFELGGTGREFVVVETDGHIVGFCRINDSSSPIIAQNVYWSPLFEDELGGIGPLGVDSAYQGRGFGLAVVQAGVHFLRERKIQKIVIDWTTLVAFYEKLNYHVWKSYDSYSKLV
;
A
#
# COMPACT_ATOMS: atom_id res chain seq x y z
N MET A 1 -32.19 0.22 -8.67
CA MET A 1 -30.74 0.37 -8.46
C MET A 1 -30.09 0.66 -9.79
N ASN A 2 -29.38 1.76 -9.91
CA ASN A 2 -28.66 2.14 -11.12
C ASN A 2 -27.14 1.92 -10.92
N TYR A 3 -26.43 1.46 -11.96
CA TYR A 3 -24.98 1.26 -11.91
C TYR A 3 -24.33 2.21 -12.91
N VAL A 4 -23.51 3.12 -12.41
CA VAL A 4 -22.83 4.13 -13.22
C VAL A 4 -21.30 3.94 -13.15
N PRO A 5 -20.54 4.36 -14.17
CA PRO A 5 -19.09 4.33 -14.09
C PRO A 5 -18.54 5.08 -12.85
N LEU A 6 -17.39 4.65 -12.36
CA LEU A 6 -16.65 5.37 -11.32
C LEU A 6 -16.19 6.73 -11.89
N THR A 7 -16.62 7.82 -11.30
CA THR A 7 -16.29 9.19 -11.72
C THR A 7 -15.93 10.06 -10.53
N GLU A 8 -15.03 11.02 -10.77
CA GLU A 8 -14.42 11.85 -9.72
C GLU A 8 -15.40 12.86 -9.09
N ASP A 9 -16.44 13.26 -9.82
CA ASP A 9 -17.50 14.16 -9.32
C ASP A 9 -18.25 13.58 -8.11
N ARG A 10 -18.13 12.27 -7.88
CA ARG A 10 -18.68 11.58 -6.69
C ARG A 10 -17.65 11.29 -5.58
N LEU A 11 -16.41 11.78 -5.68
CA LEU A 11 -15.34 11.50 -4.74
C LEU A 11 -15.75 11.73 -3.29
N THR A 12 -16.26 12.91 -2.96
CA THR A 12 -16.69 13.25 -1.58
C THR A 12 -17.75 12.29 -1.07
N GLU A 13 -18.72 11.93 -1.92
CA GLU A 13 -19.79 10.99 -1.55
C GLU A 13 -19.24 9.58 -1.27
N LEU A 14 -18.30 9.11 -2.09
CA LEU A 14 -17.63 7.82 -1.90
C LEU A 14 -16.77 7.80 -0.63
N CYS A 15 -16.09 8.90 -0.30
CA CYS A 15 -15.35 9.02 0.96
C CYS A 15 -16.30 9.02 2.17
N VAL A 16 -17.46 9.67 2.09
CA VAL A 16 -18.47 9.60 3.16
C VAL A 16 -18.97 8.17 3.34
N LEU A 17 -19.29 7.47 2.24
CA LEU A 17 -19.69 6.07 2.29
C LEU A 17 -18.59 5.19 2.90
N TRP A 18 -17.34 5.37 2.46
CA TRP A 18 -16.18 4.64 3.02
C TRP A 18 -16.07 4.86 4.53
N ASN A 19 -16.07 6.11 4.97
CA ASN A 19 -15.87 6.44 6.39
C ASN A 19 -17.04 5.98 7.27
N ARG A 20 -18.25 5.93 6.74
CA ARG A 20 -19.40 5.34 7.43
C ARG A 20 -19.21 3.84 7.69
N GLU A 21 -18.61 3.12 6.75
CA GLU A 21 -18.49 1.66 6.79
C GLU A 21 -17.19 1.18 7.43
N LEU A 22 -16.09 1.88 7.18
CA LEU A 22 -14.72 1.46 7.52
C LEU A 22 -13.95 2.49 8.35
N GLY A 23 -14.46 3.73 8.50
CA GLY A 23 -13.69 4.86 9.03
C GLY A 23 -13.17 4.70 10.46
N GLU A 24 -13.78 3.84 11.26
CA GLU A 24 -13.31 3.55 12.62
C GLU A 24 -11.93 2.88 12.61
N GLN A 25 -11.65 2.02 11.61
CA GLN A 25 -10.41 1.26 11.49
C GLN A 25 -9.52 1.75 10.35
N PHE A 26 -10.14 2.30 9.31
CA PHE A 26 -9.49 2.65 8.04
C PHE A 26 -10.05 3.97 7.50
N PRO A 27 -9.82 5.11 8.18
CA PRO A 27 -10.37 6.41 7.78
C PRO A 27 -9.82 6.85 6.42
N MET A 28 -10.71 7.22 5.50
CA MET A 28 -10.37 7.66 4.15
C MET A 28 -10.36 9.18 4.06
N GLN A 29 -9.30 9.72 3.46
CA GLN A 29 -9.18 11.10 3.04
C GLN A 29 -9.36 11.21 1.52
N GLU A 30 -9.98 12.29 1.06
CA GLU A 30 -10.23 12.51 -0.38
C GLU A 30 -8.91 12.49 -1.20
N GLN A 31 -7.83 13.06 -0.63
CA GLN A 31 -6.53 13.07 -1.29
C GLN A 31 -6.02 11.64 -1.53
N LEU A 32 -6.13 10.76 -0.54
CA LEU A 32 -5.73 9.35 -0.65
C LEU A 32 -6.61 8.61 -1.66
N PHE A 33 -7.93 8.83 -1.61
CA PHE A 33 -8.84 8.19 -2.55
C PHE A 33 -8.55 8.64 -3.98
N ARG A 34 -8.35 9.95 -4.19
CA ARG A 34 -7.97 10.53 -5.48
C ARG A 34 -6.67 9.90 -6.01
N GLN A 35 -5.60 9.94 -5.19
CA GLN A 35 -4.29 9.37 -5.56
C GLN A 35 -4.40 7.92 -6.04
N ASN A 36 -5.16 7.08 -5.31
CA ASN A 36 -5.14 5.63 -5.54
C ASN A 36 -6.21 5.15 -6.52
N SER A 37 -7.29 5.91 -6.73
CA SER A 37 -8.44 5.44 -7.52
C SER A 37 -8.83 6.36 -8.69
N PHE A 38 -8.31 7.59 -8.77
CA PHE A 38 -8.59 8.49 -9.90
C PHE A 38 -7.31 8.89 -10.65
N ASP A 39 -6.21 9.15 -9.94
CA ASP A 39 -4.93 9.53 -10.55
C ASP A 39 -4.11 8.31 -10.99
N ASP A 40 -4.49 7.10 -10.58
CA ASP A 40 -3.82 5.87 -11.01
C ASP A 40 -4.35 5.41 -12.38
N VAL A 41 -3.49 5.48 -13.38
CA VAL A 41 -3.80 5.08 -14.76
C VAL A 41 -4.15 3.59 -14.91
N ASN A 42 -3.83 2.78 -13.90
CA ASN A 42 -4.12 1.35 -13.88
C ASN A 42 -5.57 1.03 -13.48
N VAL A 43 -6.37 2.03 -13.07
CA VAL A 43 -7.81 1.85 -12.82
C VAL A 43 -8.51 1.50 -14.13
N LEU A 44 -9.17 0.35 -14.14
CA LEU A 44 -9.93 -0.13 -15.29
C LEU A 44 -11.32 0.51 -15.31
N GLN A 45 -11.50 1.51 -16.15
CA GLN A 45 -12.75 2.27 -16.22
C GLN A 45 -13.98 1.40 -16.48
N GLY A 46 -13.89 0.43 -17.39
CA GLY A 46 -14.98 -0.53 -17.66
C GLY A 46 -15.26 -1.52 -16.52
N GLY A 47 -14.32 -1.66 -15.58
CA GLY A 47 -14.42 -2.55 -14.42
C GLY A 47 -14.75 -1.84 -13.10
N SER A 48 -14.78 -0.50 -13.09
CA SER A 48 -14.97 0.31 -11.88
C SER A 48 -16.34 1.01 -11.92
N TRP A 49 -17.18 0.74 -10.90
CA TRP A 49 -18.59 1.12 -10.92
C TRP A 49 -19.08 1.63 -9.58
N ILE A 50 -20.10 2.48 -9.62
CA ILE A 50 -20.86 2.96 -8.47
C ILE A 50 -22.30 2.45 -8.58
N ALA A 51 -22.82 1.87 -7.50
CA ALA A 51 -24.24 1.56 -7.33
C ALA A 51 -24.95 2.75 -6.72
N VAL A 52 -25.95 3.26 -7.41
CA VAL A 52 -26.76 4.43 -7.00
C VAL A 52 -28.19 3.99 -6.72
N ASP A 53 -28.68 4.34 -5.55
CA ASP A 53 -30.08 4.15 -5.22
C ASP A 53 -30.95 5.10 -6.02
N GLU A 54 -31.91 4.59 -6.79
CA GLU A 54 -32.78 5.41 -7.64
C GLU A 54 -33.72 6.33 -6.86
N GLY A 55 -34.07 5.92 -5.62
CA GLY A 55 -34.98 6.72 -4.79
C GLY A 55 -34.33 7.97 -4.23
N SER A 56 -33.10 7.88 -3.77
CA SER A 56 -32.34 8.96 -3.14
C SER A 56 -31.30 9.63 -4.04
N GLY A 57 -30.93 8.99 -5.14
CA GLY A 57 -29.81 9.41 -6.02
C GLY A 57 -28.42 9.24 -5.39
N LYS A 58 -28.32 8.60 -4.22
CA LYS A 58 -27.06 8.43 -3.46
C LYS A 58 -26.30 7.18 -3.86
N ALA A 59 -24.97 7.28 -3.78
CA ALA A 59 -24.09 6.12 -3.87
C ALA A 59 -24.28 5.22 -2.65
N VAL A 60 -24.56 3.94 -2.89
CA VAL A 60 -24.79 2.92 -1.85
C VAL A 60 -23.82 1.75 -1.96
N GLY A 61 -22.89 1.82 -2.90
CA GLY A 61 -21.80 0.88 -3.06
C GLY A 61 -20.93 1.25 -4.23
N PHE A 62 -19.71 0.73 -4.24
CA PHE A 62 -18.79 0.92 -5.38
C PHE A 62 -17.76 -0.19 -5.44
N ILE A 63 -17.14 -0.33 -6.59
CA ILE A 63 -16.01 -1.22 -6.84
C ILE A 63 -14.96 -0.49 -7.65
N VAL A 64 -13.68 -0.70 -7.32
CA VAL A 64 -12.54 -0.28 -8.12
C VAL A 64 -11.77 -1.50 -8.56
N ALA A 65 -11.70 -1.70 -9.87
CA ALA A 65 -10.91 -2.75 -10.50
C ALA A 65 -9.69 -2.15 -11.19
N LYS A 66 -8.59 -2.86 -11.17
CA LYS A 66 -7.33 -2.42 -11.79
C LYS A 66 -6.71 -3.52 -12.63
N GLN A 67 -5.96 -3.08 -13.65
CA GLN A 67 -5.06 -3.90 -14.43
C GLN A 67 -3.89 -3.03 -14.86
N TRP A 68 -2.69 -3.62 -15.00
CA TRP A 68 -1.54 -2.86 -15.49
C TRP A 68 -1.80 -2.32 -16.90
N GLN A 69 -1.73 -0.98 -17.06
CA GLN A 69 -1.99 -0.26 -18.30
C GLN A 69 -0.86 0.70 -18.68
N GLU A 70 0.16 0.86 -17.84
CA GLU A 70 1.27 1.76 -18.13
C GLU A 70 2.16 1.22 -19.24
N GLN A 71 2.58 2.11 -20.14
CA GLN A 71 3.54 1.80 -21.20
C GLN A 71 4.96 2.03 -20.68
N ARG A 72 5.47 1.07 -19.92
CA ARG A 72 6.80 1.08 -19.34
C ARG A 72 7.52 -0.22 -19.68
N GLU A 73 8.86 -0.19 -19.66
CA GLU A 73 9.66 -1.43 -19.75
C GLU A 73 9.35 -2.38 -18.60
N LEU A 74 9.13 -1.82 -17.40
CA LEU A 74 8.73 -2.55 -16.22
C LEU A 74 7.22 -2.81 -16.25
N VAL A 75 6.82 -4.08 -16.19
CA VAL A 75 5.42 -4.52 -16.15
C VAL A 75 5.16 -5.21 -14.82
N LEU A 76 4.12 -4.77 -14.10
CA LEU A 76 3.68 -5.41 -12.86
C LEU A 76 2.44 -6.27 -13.10
N GLY A 77 2.41 -7.44 -12.45
CA GLY A 77 1.25 -8.31 -12.46
C GLY A 77 0.83 -8.77 -13.87
N ALA A 78 1.76 -9.23 -14.69
CA ALA A 78 1.44 -9.74 -16.03
C ALA A 78 0.34 -10.81 -15.96
N GLY A 79 -0.77 -10.59 -16.69
CA GLY A 79 -1.94 -11.47 -16.70
C GLY A 79 -2.79 -11.43 -15.42
N ALA A 80 -2.46 -10.57 -14.45
CA ALA A 80 -3.26 -10.34 -13.26
C ALA A 80 -4.14 -9.10 -13.39
N GLY A 81 -5.25 -9.13 -12.65
CA GLY A 81 -6.08 -7.97 -12.34
C GLY A 81 -6.32 -7.88 -10.85
N TRP A 82 -6.77 -6.74 -10.39
CA TRP A 82 -7.01 -6.49 -8.98
C TRP A 82 -8.40 -5.95 -8.74
N ILE A 83 -9.02 -6.41 -7.66
CA ILE A 83 -10.13 -5.70 -7.02
C ILE A 83 -9.50 -4.91 -5.88
N GLN A 84 -9.29 -3.62 -6.09
CA GLN A 84 -8.68 -2.73 -5.10
C GLN A 84 -9.58 -2.57 -3.87
N VAL A 85 -10.87 -2.36 -4.11
CA VAL A 85 -11.90 -2.23 -3.08
C VAL A 85 -13.27 -2.61 -3.65
N LEU A 86 -14.11 -3.21 -2.82
CA LEU A 86 -15.53 -3.40 -3.01
C LEU A 86 -16.25 -3.06 -1.71
N LEU A 87 -17.11 -2.06 -1.74
CA LEU A 87 -17.84 -1.58 -0.59
C LEU A 87 -19.33 -1.46 -0.89
N VAL A 88 -20.17 -1.86 0.07
CA VAL A 88 -21.62 -1.68 0.02
C VAL A 88 -22.10 -1.17 1.38
N ASP A 89 -22.89 -0.10 1.35
CA ASP A 89 -23.58 0.47 2.50
C ASP A 89 -24.33 -0.62 3.27
N ARG A 90 -24.16 -0.66 4.59
CA ARG A 90 -24.74 -1.70 5.46
C ARG A 90 -26.26 -1.82 5.34
N ASP A 91 -26.95 -0.70 5.10
CA ASP A 91 -28.39 -0.68 4.97
C ASP A 91 -28.88 -1.23 3.61
N PHE A 92 -27.96 -1.37 2.64
CA PHE A 92 -28.24 -1.88 1.29
C PHE A 92 -27.58 -3.25 1.03
N ARG A 93 -27.00 -3.89 2.06
CA ARG A 93 -26.44 -5.23 1.94
C ARG A 93 -27.56 -6.27 1.75
N ARG A 94 -27.17 -7.46 1.23
CA ARG A 94 -28.08 -8.60 0.95
C ARG A 94 -29.11 -8.34 -0.15
N LEU A 95 -29.02 -7.24 -0.88
CA LEU A 95 -29.84 -6.91 -2.05
C LEU A 95 -29.16 -7.25 -3.40
N GLY A 96 -28.05 -8.00 -3.37
CA GLY A 96 -27.34 -8.42 -4.58
C GLY A 96 -26.34 -7.39 -5.14
N ILE A 97 -26.27 -6.18 -4.57
CA ILE A 97 -25.45 -5.06 -5.08
C ILE A 97 -23.98 -5.45 -5.20
N GLY A 98 -23.37 -5.97 -4.13
CA GLY A 98 -21.97 -6.40 -4.16
C GLY A 98 -21.68 -7.49 -5.20
N SER A 99 -22.63 -8.40 -5.41
CA SER A 99 -22.49 -9.45 -6.42
C SER A 99 -22.55 -8.91 -7.84
N GLU A 100 -23.40 -7.91 -8.09
CA GLU A 100 -23.49 -7.28 -9.42
C GLU A 100 -22.24 -6.42 -9.70
N LEU A 101 -21.77 -5.65 -8.71
CA LEU A 101 -20.53 -4.88 -8.82
C LEU A 101 -19.33 -5.79 -9.13
N LEU A 102 -19.17 -6.90 -8.36
CA LEU A 102 -18.09 -7.84 -8.57
C LEU A 102 -18.17 -8.48 -9.96
N LYS A 103 -19.36 -8.90 -10.39
CA LYS A 103 -19.57 -9.50 -11.72
C LYS A 103 -19.14 -8.56 -12.84
N ARG A 104 -19.48 -7.27 -12.75
CA ARG A 104 -19.08 -6.25 -13.75
C ARG A 104 -17.57 -6.11 -13.81
N ALA A 105 -16.90 -6.02 -12.65
CA ALA A 105 -15.45 -5.93 -12.58
C ALA A 105 -14.76 -7.18 -13.13
N GLU A 106 -15.20 -8.38 -12.72
CA GLU A 106 -14.67 -9.65 -13.23
C GLU A 106 -14.85 -9.77 -14.75
N THR A 107 -16.02 -9.42 -15.28
CA THR A 107 -16.27 -9.44 -16.74
C THR A 107 -15.28 -8.54 -17.48
N ALA A 108 -15.12 -7.30 -17.03
CA ALA A 108 -14.20 -6.37 -17.67
C ALA A 108 -12.72 -6.81 -17.59
N LEU A 109 -12.30 -7.43 -16.49
CA LEU A 109 -10.96 -7.98 -16.34
C LEU A 109 -10.75 -9.19 -17.28
N LEU A 110 -11.73 -10.08 -17.39
CA LEU A 110 -11.70 -11.24 -18.31
C LEU A 110 -11.60 -10.81 -19.78
N GLU A 111 -12.37 -9.80 -20.19
CA GLU A 111 -12.32 -9.23 -21.54
C GLU A 111 -10.95 -8.64 -21.90
N ARG A 112 -10.16 -8.29 -20.88
CA ARG A 112 -8.78 -7.80 -21.01
C ARG A 112 -7.72 -8.91 -20.93
N GLY A 113 -8.14 -10.18 -20.88
CA GLY A 113 -7.24 -11.33 -20.85
C GLY A 113 -6.61 -11.61 -19.49
N VAL A 114 -7.20 -11.10 -18.41
CA VAL A 114 -6.79 -11.43 -17.04
C VAL A 114 -7.14 -12.90 -16.77
N HIS A 115 -6.20 -13.65 -16.20
CA HIS A 115 -6.38 -15.04 -15.80
C HIS A 115 -6.26 -15.27 -14.28
N LYS A 116 -5.87 -14.22 -13.53
CA LYS A 116 -5.84 -14.25 -12.06
C LYS A 116 -6.29 -12.90 -11.50
N ILE A 117 -7.28 -12.93 -10.61
CA ILE A 117 -7.77 -11.74 -9.91
C ILE A 117 -7.33 -11.81 -8.45
N LEU A 118 -6.69 -10.75 -7.97
CA LEU A 118 -6.23 -10.59 -6.60
C LEU A 118 -7.11 -9.58 -5.86
N LEU A 119 -7.34 -9.81 -4.57
CA LEU A 119 -7.98 -8.82 -3.71
C LEU A 119 -6.92 -7.91 -3.09
N GLY A 120 -6.96 -6.62 -3.43
CA GLY A 120 -5.90 -5.68 -3.10
C GLY A 120 -4.57 -6.03 -3.77
N ARG A 121 -3.46 -5.62 -3.18
CA ARG A 121 -2.07 -5.90 -3.62
C ARG A 121 -1.66 -5.25 -4.94
N ASP A 122 -2.50 -4.40 -5.53
CA ASP A 122 -2.07 -3.53 -6.64
C ASP A 122 -1.00 -2.52 -6.17
N PRO A 123 -0.27 -1.84 -7.06
CA PRO A 123 0.81 -0.93 -6.65
C PRO A 123 0.40 0.13 -5.63
N TRP A 124 -0.85 0.61 -5.72
CA TRP A 124 -1.44 1.63 -4.84
C TRP A 124 -2.68 1.07 -4.11
N HIS A 125 -2.58 -0.17 -3.60
CA HIS A 125 -3.67 -0.82 -2.88
C HIS A 125 -4.00 -0.12 -1.57
N TYR A 126 -5.25 -0.21 -1.15
CA TYR A 126 -5.64 0.18 0.21
C TYR A 126 -5.33 -0.93 1.22
N PHE A 127 -5.49 -2.17 0.79
CA PHE A 127 -5.29 -3.36 1.63
C PHE A 127 -4.45 -4.40 0.89
N PRO A 128 -3.48 -5.05 1.56
CA PRO A 128 -2.74 -6.18 0.98
C PRO A 128 -3.53 -7.50 1.00
N GLY A 129 -4.82 -7.46 1.29
CA GLY A 129 -5.73 -8.58 1.39
C GLY A 129 -7.04 -8.19 2.08
N ILE A 130 -7.79 -9.15 2.61
CA ILE A 130 -9.00 -8.88 3.38
C ILE A 130 -8.63 -8.64 4.84
N PRO A 131 -8.99 -7.47 5.44
CA PRO A 131 -8.72 -7.22 6.85
C PRO A 131 -9.39 -8.27 7.74
N LYS A 132 -8.65 -8.77 8.74
CA LYS A 132 -9.13 -9.85 9.63
C LYS A 132 -10.31 -9.44 10.52
N GLU A 133 -10.51 -8.15 10.68
CA GLU A 133 -11.65 -7.55 11.39
C GLU A 133 -13.00 -7.85 10.72
N TYR A 134 -13.00 -8.29 9.45
CA TYR A 134 -14.21 -8.56 8.66
C TYR A 134 -14.31 -10.02 8.22
N PRO A 135 -14.51 -10.99 9.14
CA PRO A 135 -14.55 -12.42 8.79
C PRO A 135 -15.72 -12.79 7.85
N GLU A 136 -16.81 -12.03 7.87
CA GLU A 136 -17.94 -12.21 6.96
C GLU A 136 -17.58 -11.90 5.50
N VAL A 137 -16.62 -11.00 5.28
CA VAL A 137 -16.12 -10.64 3.94
C VAL A 137 -15.36 -11.83 3.34
N ARG A 138 -14.55 -12.54 4.14
CA ARG A 138 -13.87 -13.76 3.71
C ARG A 138 -14.86 -14.81 3.24
N ALA A 139 -15.86 -15.13 4.07
CA ALA A 139 -16.90 -16.11 3.73
C ALA A 139 -17.66 -15.71 2.46
N TRP A 140 -17.88 -14.41 2.24
CA TRP A 140 -18.54 -13.93 1.04
C TRP A 140 -17.67 -14.13 -0.21
N PHE A 141 -16.37 -13.81 -0.16
CA PHE A 141 -15.45 -14.03 -1.28
C PHE A 141 -15.20 -15.54 -1.55
N ASP A 142 -15.16 -16.39 -0.51
CA ASP A 142 -15.12 -17.85 -0.67
C ASP A 142 -16.31 -18.35 -1.51
N ALA A 143 -17.53 -17.85 -1.21
CA ALA A 143 -18.74 -18.18 -1.98
C ALA A 143 -18.71 -17.62 -3.42
N LYS A 144 -17.82 -16.66 -3.73
CA LYS A 144 -17.58 -16.13 -5.09
C LYS A 144 -16.43 -16.84 -5.82
N GLY A 145 -15.86 -17.87 -5.20
CA GLY A 145 -14.81 -18.70 -5.80
C GLY A 145 -13.38 -18.16 -5.60
N TYR A 146 -13.21 -17.10 -4.83
CA TYR A 146 -11.88 -16.70 -4.37
C TYR A 146 -11.37 -17.70 -3.34
N LYS A 147 -10.05 -17.78 -3.22
CA LYS A 147 -9.39 -18.71 -2.30
C LYS A 147 -8.35 -17.95 -1.48
N ASP A 148 -8.23 -18.39 -0.23
CA ASP A 148 -7.14 -18.00 0.64
C ASP A 148 -5.81 -18.50 0.07
N ASP A 149 -4.87 -17.60 -0.15
CA ASP A 149 -3.52 -17.92 -0.62
C ASP A 149 -2.64 -18.51 0.53
N ASN A 150 -3.21 -18.75 1.72
CA ASN A 150 -2.53 -19.19 2.95
C ASN A 150 -1.38 -18.24 3.37
N ARG A 151 -1.58 -16.96 3.18
CA ARG A 151 -0.62 -15.93 3.53
C ARG A 151 -1.30 -14.81 4.29
N VAL A 152 -0.77 -14.53 5.48
CA VAL A 152 -1.19 -13.40 6.32
C VAL A 152 -0.17 -12.29 6.17
N GLU A 153 -0.64 -11.12 5.80
CA GLU A 153 0.14 -9.88 5.75
C GLU A 153 -0.16 -9.05 7.00
N ASN A 154 0.82 -8.33 7.50
CA ASN A 154 0.65 -7.54 8.71
C ASN A 154 1.17 -6.12 8.51
N ASP A 155 0.48 -5.18 9.13
CA ASP A 155 1.02 -3.87 9.44
C ASP A 155 1.45 -3.87 10.91
N LEU A 156 2.64 -3.38 11.16
CA LEU A 156 3.25 -3.33 12.48
C LEU A 156 3.36 -1.88 12.91
N LEU A 157 3.12 -1.61 14.19
CA LEU A 157 3.25 -0.28 14.79
C LEU A 157 4.28 -0.33 15.93
N ALA A 158 5.16 0.67 15.94
CA ALA A 158 6.00 1.00 17.10
C ALA A 158 5.68 2.41 17.58
N MET A 159 5.74 2.61 18.91
CA MET A 159 5.61 3.91 19.55
C MET A 159 6.88 4.17 20.36
N TYR A 160 7.50 5.29 20.08
CA TYR A 160 8.72 5.75 20.74
C TYR A 160 8.39 6.98 21.59
N ASP A 161 9.01 7.08 22.74
CA ASP A 161 8.93 8.28 23.58
C ASP A 161 10.26 9.05 23.56
N GLU A 162 10.29 10.20 24.21
CA GLU A 162 11.50 11.04 24.29
C GLU A 162 12.66 10.39 25.04
N HIS A 163 12.39 9.39 25.87
CA HIS A 163 13.39 8.66 26.67
C HIS A 163 13.96 7.45 25.92
N THR A 164 13.31 7.00 24.86
CA THR A 164 13.80 5.90 24.03
C THR A 164 15.04 6.35 23.25
N ALA A 165 16.14 5.62 23.36
CA ALA A 165 17.38 5.91 22.65
C ALA A 165 17.13 6.10 21.14
N ASN A 166 17.75 7.14 20.56
CA ASN A 166 17.64 7.49 19.14
C ASN A 166 19.03 7.61 18.52
N GLU A 167 19.73 6.49 18.40
CA GLU A 167 21.08 6.47 17.87
C GLU A 167 21.11 5.95 16.43
N LEU A 168 21.84 6.67 15.57
CA LEU A 168 22.15 6.16 14.24
C LEU A 168 23.10 4.97 14.36
N PRO A 169 22.82 3.83 13.67
CA PRO A 169 23.70 2.66 13.72
C PRO A 169 25.12 3.00 13.24
N ARG A 170 26.10 2.36 13.89
CA ARG A 170 27.52 2.55 13.56
C ARG A 170 28.14 1.19 13.27
N GLN A 171 28.73 1.06 12.09
CA GLN A 171 29.54 -0.08 11.68
C GLN A 171 30.76 0.41 10.91
N GLU A 172 31.91 -0.19 11.14
CA GLU A 172 33.16 0.21 10.47
C GLU A 172 33.03 0.05 8.96
N GLY A 173 33.39 1.07 8.20
CA GLY A 173 33.31 1.10 6.74
C GLY A 173 31.90 1.17 6.16
N VAL A 174 30.86 1.42 6.99
CA VAL A 174 29.46 1.50 6.56
C VAL A 174 28.85 2.85 6.95
N SER A 175 28.16 3.48 6.01
CA SER A 175 27.40 4.71 6.22
C SER A 175 25.89 4.42 6.13
N TYR A 176 25.11 4.97 7.08
CA TYR A 176 23.66 5.02 7.06
C TYR A 176 23.24 6.49 6.96
N ARG A 177 22.72 6.89 5.82
CA ARG A 177 22.42 8.29 5.55
C ARG A 177 21.19 8.46 4.66
N LEU A 178 20.64 9.66 4.58
CA LEU A 178 19.65 9.99 3.58
C LEU A 178 20.29 10.05 2.19
N LEU A 179 19.53 9.69 1.17
CA LEU A 179 19.92 9.82 -0.23
C LEU A 179 20.01 11.30 -0.59
N GLU A 180 21.04 11.70 -1.30
CA GLU A 180 21.14 13.02 -1.88
C GLU A 180 20.46 13.11 -3.25
N SER A 181 19.95 14.27 -3.62
CA SER A 181 19.14 14.43 -4.85
C SER A 181 19.88 14.08 -6.13
N HIS A 182 21.19 14.21 -6.15
CA HIS A 182 22.03 13.89 -7.32
C HIS A 182 22.28 12.37 -7.49
N GLU A 183 21.97 11.55 -6.45
CA GLU A 183 22.19 10.09 -6.45
C GLU A 183 20.97 9.30 -6.95
N LYS A 184 19.97 9.98 -7.51
CA LYS A 184 18.76 9.33 -8.06
C LYS A 184 19.09 8.15 -8.97
N ASP A 185 20.01 8.35 -9.91
CA ASP A 185 20.33 7.33 -10.92
C ASP A 185 21.06 6.12 -10.30
N ASP A 186 21.89 6.35 -9.28
CA ASP A 186 22.57 5.29 -8.52
C ASP A 186 21.57 4.44 -7.74
N LEU A 187 20.58 5.07 -7.10
CA LEU A 187 19.51 4.36 -6.40
C LEU A 187 18.65 3.56 -7.37
N LEU A 188 18.25 4.13 -8.51
CA LEU A 188 17.46 3.40 -9.52
C LEU A 188 18.25 2.24 -10.15
N ALA A 189 19.55 2.41 -10.37
CA ALA A 189 20.42 1.31 -10.83
C ALA A 189 20.53 0.20 -9.77
N PHE A 190 20.59 0.57 -8.48
CA PHE A 190 20.54 -0.39 -7.38
C PHE A 190 19.22 -1.18 -7.36
N PHE A 191 18.06 -0.50 -7.50
CA PHE A 191 16.77 -1.19 -7.56
C PHE A 191 16.68 -2.14 -8.74
N ARG A 192 17.04 -1.68 -9.94
CA ARG A 192 17.01 -2.52 -11.16
C ARG A 192 17.86 -3.78 -11.01
N ARG A 193 19.00 -3.68 -10.33
CA ARG A 193 19.91 -4.81 -10.11
C ARG A 193 19.43 -5.75 -9.00
N CYS A 194 18.94 -5.21 -7.89
CA CYS A 194 18.70 -5.99 -6.68
C CYS A 194 17.22 -6.30 -6.43
N PHE A 195 16.31 -5.38 -6.83
CA PHE A 195 14.87 -5.42 -6.50
C PHE A 195 14.01 -4.99 -7.69
N PRO A 196 14.19 -5.62 -8.87
CA PRO A 196 13.37 -5.28 -10.03
C PRO A 196 11.89 -5.57 -9.72
N GLY A 197 11.00 -4.75 -10.27
CA GLY A 197 9.56 -4.90 -10.08
C GLY A 197 8.96 -3.77 -9.25
N ARG A 198 8.12 -4.09 -8.26
CA ARG A 198 7.31 -3.12 -7.53
C ARG A 198 8.14 -2.01 -6.88
N TRP A 199 9.22 -2.34 -6.18
CA TRP A 199 10.02 -1.34 -5.47
C TRP A 199 10.77 -0.40 -6.42
N GLU A 200 11.25 -0.93 -7.55
CA GLU A 200 11.79 -0.10 -8.63
C GLU A 200 10.73 0.86 -9.19
N TYR A 201 9.52 0.35 -9.46
CA TYR A 201 8.40 1.15 -9.94
C TYR A 201 8.04 2.28 -8.96
N GLU A 202 7.89 1.96 -7.68
CA GLU A 202 7.55 2.94 -6.66
C GLU A 202 8.62 4.02 -6.51
N ALA A 203 9.91 3.66 -6.63
CA ALA A 203 11.00 4.62 -6.63
C ALA A 203 10.99 5.53 -7.88
N ILE A 204 10.74 4.97 -9.07
CA ILE A 204 10.57 5.76 -10.30
C ILE A 204 9.43 6.76 -10.13
N ARG A 205 8.26 6.31 -9.67
CA ARG A 205 7.09 7.18 -9.46
C ARG A 205 7.34 8.27 -8.42
N TYR A 206 8.04 7.93 -7.34
CA TYR A 206 8.43 8.90 -6.32
C TYR A 206 9.23 10.07 -6.93
N PHE A 207 10.24 9.79 -7.77
CA PHE A 207 11.02 10.84 -8.41
C PHE A 207 10.23 11.60 -9.49
N GLU A 208 9.35 10.94 -10.24
CA GLU A 208 8.45 11.58 -11.21
C GLU A 208 7.51 12.60 -10.55
N LEU A 209 7.12 12.36 -9.30
CA LEU A 209 6.26 13.24 -8.51
C LEU A 209 7.03 14.29 -7.68
N GLY A 210 8.33 14.48 -7.98
CA GLY A 210 9.14 15.54 -7.39
C GLY A 210 9.91 15.14 -6.14
N GLY A 211 10.00 13.84 -5.85
CA GLY A 211 10.83 13.34 -4.76
C GLY A 211 12.30 13.73 -4.90
N THR A 212 12.93 14.10 -3.78
CA THR A 212 14.31 14.60 -3.75
C THR A 212 15.31 13.62 -3.16
N GLY A 213 14.87 12.44 -2.74
CA GLY A 213 15.71 11.48 -2.02
C GLY A 213 15.52 11.49 -0.50
N ARG A 214 14.87 12.52 0.06
CA ARG A 214 14.61 12.71 1.50
C ARG A 214 13.94 11.50 2.17
N GLU A 215 13.20 10.71 1.41
CA GLU A 215 12.48 9.53 1.86
C GLU A 215 13.29 8.23 1.75
N PHE A 216 14.53 8.28 1.28
CA PHE A 216 15.37 7.07 1.18
C PHE A 216 16.55 7.16 2.14
N VAL A 217 16.60 6.23 3.10
CA VAL A 217 17.80 5.94 3.87
C VAL A 217 18.58 4.89 3.10
N VAL A 218 19.85 5.15 2.81
CA VAL A 218 20.73 4.22 2.10
C VAL A 218 21.79 3.64 3.04
N VAL A 219 22.16 2.40 2.77
CA VAL A 219 23.34 1.75 3.33
C VAL A 219 24.43 1.81 2.28
N GLU A 220 25.51 2.49 2.60
CA GLU A 220 26.66 2.60 1.70
C GLU A 220 27.91 1.95 2.31
N THR A 221 28.63 1.22 1.49
CA THR A 221 29.96 0.69 1.79
C THR A 221 30.78 0.65 0.52
N ASP A 222 32.08 0.93 0.63
CA ASP A 222 33.01 0.99 -0.51
C ASP A 222 32.55 1.93 -1.65
N GLY A 223 31.84 3.02 -1.30
CA GLY A 223 31.31 3.99 -2.25
C GLY A 223 30.11 3.50 -3.08
N HIS A 224 29.44 2.43 -2.65
CA HIS A 224 28.28 1.87 -3.34
C HIS A 224 27.07 1.72 -2.43
N ILE A 225 25.88 1.97 -2.96
CA ILE A 225 24.61 1.66 -2.29
C ILE A 225 24.41 0.14 -2.31
N VAL A 226 24.33 -0.45 -1.12
CA VAL A 226 24.16 -1.89 -0.90
C VAL A 226 22.87 -2.23 -0.15
N GLY A 227 22.12 -1.23 0.30
CA GLY A 227 20.84 -1.41 0.96
C GLY A 227 20.08 -0.10 1.04
N PHE A 228 18.80 -0.20 1.33
CA PHE A 228 17.92 0.95 1.48
C PHE A 228 16.80 0.68 2.46
N CYS A 229 16.21 1.75 2.94
CA CYS A 229 14.94 1.78 3.68
C CYS A 229 14.21 3.05 3.26
N ARG A 230 12.98 2.93 2.73
CA ARG A 230 12.14 4.09 2.48
C ARG A 230 11.45 4.52 3.77
N ILE A 231 11.44 5.81 4.05
CA ILE A 231 10.73 6.43 5.17
C ILE A 231 9.71 7.42 4.62
N ASN A 232 8.55 7.52 5.26
CA ASN A 232 7.46 8.36 4.79
C ASN A 232 6.87 9.16 5.95
N ASP A 233 6.41 10.36 5.66
CA ASP A 233 5.69 11.24 6.57
C ASP A 233 4.69 12.11 5.79
N SER A 234 4.03 13.07 6.45
CA SER A 234 3.04 13.95 5.84
C SER A 234 3.60 14.87 4.74
N SER A 235 4.93 15.07 4.70
CA SER A 235 5.63 15.89 3.70
C SER A 235 6.08 15.07 2.48
N SER A 236 5.87 13.76 2.46
CA SER A 236 6.24 12.91 1.33
C SER A 236 5.40 13.22 0.10
N PRO A 237 5.98 13.22 -1.13
CA PRO A 237 5.26 13.58 -2.36
C PRO A 237 4.14 12.61 -2.74
N ILE A 238 4.15 11.43 -2.13
CA ILE A 238 3.13 10.37 -2.28
C ILE A 238 2.71 9.93 -0.89
N ILE A 239 1.41 9.82 -0.66
CA ILE A 239 0.89 9.18 0.55
C ILE A 239 1.21 7.69 0.42
N ALA A 240 2.12 7.18 1.25
CA ALA A 240 2.55 5.78 1.20
C ALA A 240 1.63 4.89 2.04
N GLN A 241 1.61 3.58 1.76
CA GLN A 241 0.72 2.61 2.40
C GLN A 241 0.84 2.61 3.93
N ASN A 242 2.05 2.78 4.43
CA ASN A 242 2.34 2.79 5.87
C ASN A 242 1.88 4.07 6.60
N VAL A 243 1.38 5.07 5.90
CA VAL A 243 0.81 6.29 6.50
C VAL A 243 -0.65 6.56 6.10
N TYR A 244 -1.31 5.64 5.38
CA TYR A 244 -2.71 5.81 4.94
C TYR A 244 -3.67 6.08 6.10
N TRP A 245 -3.47 5.42 7.21
CA TRP A 245 -4.35 5.49 8.37
C TRP A 245 -3.90 6.52 9.40
N SER A 246 -3.11 7.51 8.97
CA SER A 246 -2.67 8.63 9.82
C SER A 246 -3.79 9.35 10.56
N PRO A 247 -5.04 9.48 10.04
CA PRO A 247 -6.11 10.13 10.80
C PRO A 247 -6.56 9.37 12.06
N LEU A 248 -6.07 8.15 12.30
CA LEU A 248 -6.29 7.43 13.56
C LEU A 248 -5.44 7.98 14.72
N PHE A 249 -4.50 8.86 14.43
CA PHE A 249 -3.54 9.39 15.40
C PHE A 249 -3.67 10.91 15.50
N GLU A 250 -3.56 11.44 16.73
CA GLU A 250 -3.53 12.89 16.96
C GLU A 250 -2.19 13.50 16.49
N ASP A 251 -1.09 12.76 16.69
CA ASP A 251 0.25 13.15 16.27
C ASP A 251 0.57 12.63 14.88
N GLU A 252 1.61 13.18 14.26
CA GLU A 252 2.09 12.76 12.96
C GLU A 252 2.51 11.28 12.97
N LEU A 253 2.03 10.54 11.97
CA LEU A 253 2.40 9.16 11.73
C LEU A 253 3.54 9.09 10.71
N GLY A 254 4.59 8.34 11.03
CA GLY A 254 5.63 7.97 10.09
C GLY A 254 5.46 6.55 9.57
N GLY A 255 6.08 6.28 8.46
CA GLY A 255 6.08 4.96 7.86
C GLY A 255 7.49 4.51 7.45
N ILE A 256 7.74 3.20 7.55
CA ILE A 256 8.97 2.56 7.07
C ILE A 256 8.59 1.43 6.12
N GLY A 257 9.16 1.46 4.92
CA GLY A 257 8.95 0.46 3.88
C GLY A 257 8.78 1.08 2.48
N PRO A 258 9.22 0.34 1.45
CA PRO A 258 9.95 -0.92 1.52
C PRO A 258 11.40 -0.77 2.00
N LEU A 259 12.05 -1.90 2.32
CA LEU A 259 13.46 -1.95 2.65
C LEU A 259 14.12 -3.24 2.10
N GLY A 260 15.39 -3.15 1.80
CA GLY A 260 16.14 -4.29 1.28
C GLY A 260 17.64 -4.10 1.30
N VAL A 261 18.36 -5.22 1.31
CA VAL A 261 19.83 -5.28 1.26
C VAL A 261 20.23 -6.22 0.12
N ASP A 262 21.19 -5.79 -0.67
CA ASP A 262 21.79 -6.60 -1.72
C ASP A 262 22.18 -7.98 -1.19
N SER A 263 21.83 -9.04 -1.91
CA SER A 263 22.06 -10.43 -1.49
C SER A 263 23.54 -10.73 -1.18
N ALA A 264 24.48 -10.05 -1.85
CA ALA A 264 25.91 -10.18 -1.59
C ALA A 264 26.35 -9.60 -0.23
N TYR A 265 25.51 -8.78 0.39
CA TYR A 265 25.77 -8.11 1.66
C TYR A 265 24.87 -8.57 2.79
N GLN A 266 24.00 -9.55 2.57
CA GLN A 266 23.13 -10.13 3.62
C GLN A 266 23.96 -10.87 4.69
N GLY A 267 23.36 -11.07 5.87
CA GLY A 267 24.02 -11.72 7.01
C GLY A 267 24.98 -10.83 7.80
N ARG A 268 25.19 -9.57 7.39
CA ARG A 268 26.06 -8.60 8.06
C ARG A 268 25.35 -7.66 9.04
N GLY A 269 24.06 -7.90 9.32
CA GLY A 269 23.26 -7.05 10.22
C GLY A 269 22.65 -5.79 9.55
N PHE A 270 22.93 -5.52 8.28
CA PHE A 270 22.50 -4.29 7.58
C PHE A 270 20.98 -4.13 7.52
N GLY A 271 20.23 -5.23 7.41
CA GLY A 271 18.77 -5.17 7.35
C GLY A 271 18.16 -4.55 8.61
N LEU A 272 18.57 -4.99 9.79
CA LEU A 272 18.07 -4.42 11.05
C LEU A 272 18.60 -3.00 11.26
N ALA A 273 19.87 -2.78 10.95
CA ALA A 273 20.50 -1.46 11.08
C ALA A 273 19.85 -0.40 10.20
N VAL A 274 19.47 -0.72 8.95
CA VAL A 274 18.81 0.26 8.08
C VAL A 274 17.39 0.62 8.54
N VAL A 275 16.65 -0.34 9.16
CA VAL A 275 15.37 -0.02 9.81
C VAL A 275 15.61 0.92 11.00
N GLN A 276 16.61 0.62 11.84
CA GLN A 276 16.98 1.47 12.98
C GLN A 276 17.39 2.87 12.51
N ALA A 277 18.11 2.98 11.39
CA ALA A 277 18.43 4.27 10.78
C ALA A 277 17.16 4.99 10.28
N GLY A 278 16.21 4.27 9.68
CA GLY A 278 14.90 4.81 9.30
C GLY A 278 14.13 5.37 10.50
N VAL A 279 14.08 4.63 11.60
CA VAL A 279 13.50 5.10 12.87
C VAL A 279 14.22 6.36 13.35
N HIS A 280 15.55 6.37 13.32
CA HIS A 280 16.36 7.53 13.72
C HIS A 280 15.95 8.79 12.94
N PHE A 281 15.94 8.73 11.61
CA PHE A 281 15.62 9.91 10.79
C PHE A 281 14.16 10.37 10.94
N LEU A 282 13.19 9.46 11.13
CA LEU A 282 11.81 9.86 11.43
C LEU A 282 11.72 10.54 12.80
N ARG A 283 12.41 10.03 13.80
CA ARG A 283 12.43 10.65 15.14
C ARG A 283 13.14 12.00 15.17
N GLU A 284 14.16 12.23 14.33
CA GLU A 284 14.73 13.58 14.11
C GLU A 284 13.68 14.56 13.54
N ARG A 285 12.68 14.05 12.80
CA ARG A 285 11.51 14.81 12.32
C ARG A 285 10.40 14.94 13.37
N LYS A 286 10.66 14.51 14.63
CA LYS A 286 9.71 14.51 15.77
C LYS A 286 8.56 13.50 15.63
N ILE A 287 8.68 12.52 14.77
CA ILE A 287 7.71 11.46 14.57
C ILE A 287 8.01 10.31 15.55
N GLN A 288 7.03 9.98 16.38
CA GLN A 288 7.16 8.96 17.43
C GLN A 288 6.35 7.70 17.16
N LYS A 289 5.36 7.77 16.28
CA LYS A 289 4.52 6.62 15.89
C LYS A 289 4.89 6.23 14.48
N ILE A 290 5.38 5.00 14.31
CA ILE A 290 5.95 4.54 13.03
C ILE A 290 5.34 3.20 12.66
N VAL A 291 4.79 3.11 11.45
CA VAL A 291 4.20 1.89 10.89
C VAL A 291 5.14 1.26 9.87
N ILE A 292 5.22 -0.06 9.90
CA ILE A 292 5.76 -0.89 8.82
C ILE A 292 4.59 -1.66 8.24
N ASP A 293 4.32 -1.43 6.96
CA ASP A 293 3.20 -2.07 6.26
C ASP A 293 3.59 -3.37 5.56
N TRP A 294 2.57 -4.16 5.27
CA TRP A 294 2.60 -5.30 4.36
C TRP A 294 3.78 -6.25 4.56
N THR A 295 3.95 -6.77 5.77
CA THR A 295 5.04 -7.70 6.09
C THR A 295 4.56 -9.05 6.63
N THR A 296 5.35 -10.08 6.35
CA THR A 296 5.27 -11.39 7.03
C THR A 296 6.39 -11.58 8.06
N LEU A 297 7.33 -10.64 8.17
CA LEU A 297 8.54 -10.75 8.96
C LEU A 297 8.38 -10.21 10.40
N VAL A 298 7.27 -10.56 11.07
CA VAL A 298 6.93 -10.04 12.40
C VAL A 298 8.10 -10.17 13.37
N ALA A 299 8.66 -11.38 13.55
CA ALA A 299 9.75 -11.64 14.48
C ALA A 299 11.07 -10.87 14.17
N PHE A 300 11.23 -10.39 12.94
CA PHE A 300 12.36 -9.55 12.58
C PHE A 300 12.20 -8.14 13.14
N TYR A 301 11.01 -7.58 13.06
CA TYR A 301 10.71 -6.21 13.47
C TYR A 301 10.41 -6.09 14.98
N GLU A 302 9.98 -7.19 15.65
CA GLU A 302 9.83 -7.24 17.11
C GLU A 302 11.13 -6.89 17.84
N LYS A 303 12.30 -7.12 17.22
CA LYS A 303 13.62 -6.71 17.74
C LYS A 303 13.77 -5.19 17.89
N LEU A 304 12.91 -4.42 17.23
CA LEU A 304 12.85 -2.95 17.29
C LEU A 304 11.53 -2.47 17.91
N ASN A 305 10.90 -3.31 18.76
CA ASN A 305 9.65 -3.03 19.47
C ASN A 305 8.43 -2.77 18.58
N TYR A 306 8.41 -3.31 17.36
CA TYR A 306 7.21 -3.32 16.53
C TYR A 306 6.28 -4.45 16.97
N HIS A 307 4.97 -4.16 17.00
CA HIS A 307 3.92 -5.13 17.31
C HIS A 307 2.87 -5.13 16.19
N VAL A 308 2.24 -6.29 15.98
CA VAL A 308 1.16 -6.40 14.99
C VAL A 308 0.04 -5.44 15.35
N TRP A 309 -0.30 -4.56 14.41
CA TRP A 309 -1.36 -3.58 14.54
C TRP A 309 -2.59 -3.97 13.73
N LYS A 310 -2.39 -4.35 12.45
CA LYS A 310 -3.45 -4.84 11.57
C LYS A 310 -2.98 -6.09 10.84
N SER A 311 -3.93 -6.94 10.45
CA SER A 311 -3.62 -8.18 9.72
C SER A 311 -4.61 -8.42 8.60
N TYR A 312 -4.13 -9.03 7.51
CA TYR A 312 -4.89 -9.24 6.30
C TYR A 312 -4.68 -10.65 5.77
N ASP A 313 -5.77 -11.30 5.34
CA ASP A 313 -5.70 -12.58 4.65
C ASP A 313 -5.60 -12.35 3.15
N SER A 314 -4.58 -12.91 2.51
CA SER A 314 -4.37 -12.78 1.06
C SER A 314 -5.31 -13.69 0.30
N TYR A 315 -6.08 -13.14 -0.65
CA TYR A 315 -7.06 -13.87 -1.44
C TYR A 315 -6.88 -13.66 -2.94
N SER A 316 -7.12 -14.71 -3.71
CA SER A 316 -7.10 -14.64 -5.18
C SER A 316 -8.09 -15.62 -5.83
N LYS A 317 -8.37 -15.41 -7.13
CA LYS A 317 -9.20 -16.27 -7.95
C LYS A 317 -8.52 -16.49 -9.30
N LEU A 318 -8.38 -17.73 -9.72
CA LEU A 318 -8.05 -18.07 -11.10
C LEU A 318 -9.33 -18.00 -11.94
N VAL A 319 -9.27 -17.39 -13.11
CA VAL A 319 -10.40 -17.13 -14.00
C VAL A 319 -10.09 -17.53 -15.43
#